data_8c4fc3c2d2c0ae2f412451856ed9f72b
#
_entry.id   8c4fc3c2d2c0ae2f412451856ed9f72b
#
_cell.length_a   1.000
_cell.length_b   1.000
_cell.length_c   1.000
_cell.angle_alpha   90.00
_cell.angle_beta   90.00
_cell.angle_gamma   90.00
#
_symmetry.space_group_name_H-M   'P 1'
#
loop_
_entity.id
_entity.type
_entity.pdbx_description
1 polymer ?
#
loop_
_entity_poly.entity_id
_entity_poly.type
_entity_poly.pdbx_seq_one_letter_code
_entity_poly.pdbx_strand_id
1 'polypeptide(L)'
;MKVKQLIRSWICATFICLVQLLNPLNAAEYAVASAHPLATKAGMEVLANGGNAFDAAIAVTSTLAVVEPYSSGIGGGGFYLLHQHKENRQIMIDARERAPLKASRDFYLDANGEVDHDRSMNGASSAGIPGIPAALEHLQRNYGVLPLARSMANSISLAQNGFEVDEKYRGLAKRRLPVLQRFDSTRQILLDNGEIPASGSLLKQADLAGTLQAIVEQGADGFYQGKIAQQLVDSVIANGGVWSLQDLNQYQLVEREPVRFSFGSADFVTASLPSSGGVVLASIFNMLEELKYNQAQSTQQIHLLVEAMRRAYRDRATYLGDVDYVEIPLQRLTSDAYAKELARGISLETASRSADIGEFADQAAGTDTTHFSIIDQQGNMVAATLSVNYSFGSGLVADGTGVLLNDEMDDFSAKPGEPNAYGLLGSTANAIQPGKRMLSSMTPAFVRTAEKSLISGTPGGSRIITMQLLGMLEFLR
;
A
#
# COMPACT_ATOMS: atom_id res chain seq x y z
N MET A 1 -73.36 3.37 15.73
CA MET A 1 -72.39 4.15 14.93
C MET A 1 -71.07 4.44 15.63
N LYS A 2 -71.03 4.72 16.91
CA LYS A 2 -69.77 5.13 17.66
C LYS A 2 -68.76 4.00 17.85
N VAL A 3 -69.11 2.72 17.97
CA VAL A 3 -68.21 1.59 18.20
C VAL A 3 -67.40 1.20 16.93
N LYS A 4 -67.95 1.32 15.74
CA LYS A 4 -67.26 1.05 14.49
C LYS A 4 -66.21 2.11 14.13
N GLN A 5 -66.37 3.33 14.61
CA GLN A 5 -65.37 4.41 14.44
C GLN A 5 -64.17 4.24 15.36
N LEU A 6 -64.36 3.78 16.61
CA LEU A 6 -63.26 3.51 17.53
C LEU A 6 -62.39 2.35 17.07
N ILE A 7 -62.97 1.26 16.55
CA ILE A 7 -62.21 0.10 16.06
C ILE A 7 -61.38 0.48 14.82
N ARG A 8 -61.89 1.30 13.91
CA ARG A 8 -61.13 1.81 12.75
C ARG A 8 -59.93 2.71 13.15
N SER A 9 -60.10 3.55 14.17
CA SER A 9 -59.02 4.42 14.67
C SER A 9 -57.91 3.63 15.36
N TRP A 10 -58.25 2.52 16.06
CA TRP A 10 -57.25 1.64 16.68
C TRP A 10 -56.48 0.79 15.67
N ILE A 11 -57.14 0.32 14.61
CA ILE A 11 -56.48 -0.43 13.53
C ILE A 11 -55.55 0.48 12.72
N CYS A 12 -55.91 1.71 12.45
CA CYS A 12 -54.99 2.68 11.82
C CYS A 12 -53.81 3.06 12.68
N ALA A 13 -54.01 3.26 14.01
CA ALA A 13 -52.92 3.59 14.95
C ALA A 13 -51.94 2.42 15.13
N THR A 14 -52.41 1.16 15.20
CA THR A 14 -51.56 -0.03 15.24
C THR A 14 -50.79 -0.27 13.94
N PHE A 15 -51.39 0.02 12.79
CA PHE A 15 -50.73 -0.11 11.49
C PHE A 15 -49.65 0.96 11.29
N ILE A 16 -49.86 2.19 11.76
CA ILE A 16 -48.86 3.27 11.74
C ILE A 16 -47.71 2.98 12.71
N CYS A 17 -47.97 2.42 13.91
CA CYS A 17 -46.93 1.98 14.83
C CYS A 17 -46.15 0.76 14.31
N LEU A 18 -46.77 -0.19 13.58
CA LEU A 18 -46.05 -1.33 13.01
C LEU A 18 -45.17 -0.93 11.81
N VAL A 19 -45.54 0.09 11.04
CA VAL A 19 -44.73 0.62 9.94
C VAL A 19 -43.52 1.42 10.45
N GLN A 20 -43.60 1.99 11.66
CA GLN A 20 -42.46 2.67 12.30
C GLN A 20 -41.48 1.70 12.98
N LEU A 21 -41.85 0.43 13.22
CA LEU A 21 -40.97 -0.61 13.76
C LEU A 21 -40.22 -1.43 12.70
N LEU A 22 -40.57 -1.23 11.43
CA LEU A 22 -39.77 -1.67 10.28
C LEU A 22 -38.80 -0.54 9.89
N ASN A 23 -37.95 -0.10 10.84
CA ASN A 23 -36.68 0.46 10.40
C ASN A 23 -35.97 -0.68 9.66
N PRO A 24 -35.73 -0.59 8.34
CA PRO A 24 -34.75 -1.46 7.74
C PRO A 24 -33.50 -1.28 8.60
N LEU A 25 -32.89 -2.36 9.04
CA LEU A 25 -31.51 -2.34 9.46
C LEU A 25 -30.80 -1.56 8.34
N ASN A 26 -30.51 -0.27 8.57
CA ASN A 26 -29.76 0.51 7.61
C ASN A 26 -28.42 -0.22 7.49
N ALA A 27 -28.28 -1.01 6.44
CA ALA A 27 -26.97 -1.42 5.99
C ALA A 27 -26.16 -0.13 5.92
N ALA A 28 -24.96 -0.12 6.49
CA ALA A 28 -24.12 1.07 6.45
C ALA A 28 -23.99 1.50 4.99
N GLU A 29 -24.42 2.71 4.68
CA GLU A 29 -24.41 3.22 3.30
C GLU A 29 -22.99 3.45 2.79
N TYR A 30 -21.99 3.40 3.70
CA TYR A 30 -20.57 3.52 3.41
C TYR A 30 -19.75 2.77 4.47
N ALA A 31 -18.51 2.43 4.13
CA ALA A 31 -17.61 1.71 5.04
C ALA A 31 -16.14 2.13 4.83
N VAL A 32 -15.40 2.13 5.94
CA VAL A 32 -13.94 2.29 5.97
C VAL A 32 -13.35 1.17 6.82
N ALA A 33 -12.38 0.44 6.26
CA ALA A 33 -11.55 -0.50 6.99
C ALA A 33 -10.08 -0.08 6.85
N SER A 34 -9.40 0.17 7.96
CA SER A 34 -7.97 0.53 7.98
C SER A 34 -7.26 -0.14 9.16
N ALA A 35 -5.93 -0.10 9.15
CA ALA A 35 -5.11 -0.77 10.16
C ALA A 35 -5.11 -0.06 11.53
N HIS A 36 -5.62 1.18 11.62
CA HIS A 36 -5.65 1.94 12.88
C HIS A 36 -7.02 2.56 13.14
N PRO A 37 -7.60 2.43 14.38
CA PRO A 37 -8.93 2.96 14.70
C PRO A 37 -9.10 4.46 14.46
N LEU A 38 -8.07 5.27 14.74
CA LEU A 38 -8.11 6.71 14.50
C LEU A 38 -8.19 7.06 13.01
N ALA A 39 -7.53 6.30 12.16
CA ALA A 39 -7.60 6.48 10.71
C ALA A 39 -8.96 6.03 10.14
N THR A 40 -9.50 4.90 10.62
CA THR A 40 -10.87 4.48 10.30
C THR A 40 -11.88 5.56 10.69
N LYS A 41 -11.76 6.11 11.91
CA LYS A 41 -12.62 7.20 12.39
C LYS A 41 -12.52 8.44 11.50
N ALA A 42 -11.30 8.87 11.12
CA ALA A 42 -11.09 10.04 10.25
C ALA A 42 -11.77 9.86 8.88
N GLY A 43 -11.64 8.68 8.25
CA GLY A 43 -12.31 8.37 6.99
C GLY A 43 -13.84 8.36 7.13
N MET A 44 -14.37 7.74 8.19
CA MET A 44 -15.82 7.72 8.48
C MET A 44 -16.38 9.11 8.73
N GLU A 45 -15.66 9.98 9.44
CA GLU A 45 -16.08 11.37 9.67
C GLU A 45 -16.12 12.18 8.38
N VAL A 46 -15.17 11.98 7.47
CA VAL A 46 -15.18 12.63 6.15
C VAL A 46 -16.40 12.20 5.34
N LEU A 47 -16.70 10.90 5.27
CA LEU A 47 -17.90 10.39 4.59
C LEU A 47 -19.19 10.93 5.20
N ALA A 48 -19.31 10.94 6.54
CA ALA A 48 -20.46 11.47 7.26
C ALA A 48 -20.68 12.97 7.03
N ASN A 49 -19.62 13.74 6.72
CA ASN A 49 -19.66 15.17 6.49
C ASN A 49 -19.72 15.55 5.00
N GLY A 50 -20.14 14.63 4.13
CA GLY A 50 -20.41 14.88 2.72
C GLY A 50 -19.22 14.71 1.78
N GLY A 51 -18.09 14.16 2.25
CA GLY A 51 -17.00 13.71 1.41
C GLY A 51 -17.32 12.40 0.70
N ASN A 52 -16.59 12.09 -0.35
CA ASN A 52 -16.67 10.83 -1.07
C ASN A 52 -15.55 9.85 -0.65
N ALA A 53 -15.47 8.67 -1.28
CA ALA A 53 -14.44 7.67 -0.98
C ALA A 53 -13.01 8.19 -1.18
N PHE A 54 -12.80 9.12 -2.09
CA PHE A 54 -11.48 9.69 -2.41
C PHE A 54 -11.06 10.71 -1.35
N ASP A 55 -11.98 11.53 -0.83
CA ASP A 55 -11.75 12.42 0.32
C ASP A 55 -11.45 11.61 1.59
N ALA A 56 -12.18 10.52 1.80
CA ALA A 56 -11.93 9.60 2.91
C ALA A 56 -10.56 8.92 2.78
N ALA A 57 -10.12 8.58 1.56
CA ALA A 57 -8.78 8.04 1.33
C ALA A 57 -7.67 9.04 1.71
N ILE A 58 -7.86 10.33 1.43
CA ILE A 58 -6.94 11.40 1.89
C ILE A 58 -6.88 11.44 3.42
N ALA A 59 -8.04 11.40 4.08
CA ALA A 59 -8.12 11.44 5.54
C ALA A 59 -7.46 10.21 6.19
N VAL A 60 -7.71 9.02 5.67
CA VAL A 60 -7.09 7.77 6.15
C VAL A 60 -5.59 7.79 5.92
N THR A 61 -5.13 8.13 4.70
CA THR A 61 -3.69 8.19 4.37
C THR A 61 -2.95 9.17 5.29
N SER A 62 -3.42 10.40 5.40
CA SER A 62 -2.75 11.42 6.21
C SER A 62 -2.80 11.10 7.72
N THR A 63 -3.87 10.44 8.19
CA THR A 63 -3.96 10.01 9.59
C THR A 63 -3.03 8.83 9.87
N LEU A 64 -2.97 7.82 9.00
CA LEU A 64 -2.01 6.71 9.12
C LEU A 64 -0.56 7.21 9.14
N ALA A 65 -0.23 8.23 8.35
CA ALA A 65 1.10 8.84 8.36
C ALA A 65 1.51 9.43 9.73
N VAL A 66 0.53 9.76 10.58
CA VAL A 66 0.76 10.26 11.95
C VAL A 66 0.76 9.12 12.96
N VAL A 67 -0.23 8.21 12.88
CA VAL A 67 -0.48 7.22 13.95
C VAL A 67 0.17 5.86 13.70
N GLU A 68 0.61 5.60 12.47
CA GLU A 68 1.35 4.38 12.08
C GLU A 68 2.72 4.69 11.42
N PRO A 69 3.60 5.51 12.03
CA PRO A 69 4.89 5.84 11.43
C PRO A 69 5.77 4.61 11.19
N TYR A 70 5.43 3.49 11.81
CA TYR A 70 6.09 2.20 11.62
C TYR A 70 5.64 1.44 10.36
N SER A 71 4.60 1.86 9.66
CA SER A 71 4.06 1.14 8.48
C SER A 71 3.90 2.01 7.25
N SER A 72 3.61 3.31 7.43
CA SER A 72 3.40 4.26 6.33
C SER A 72 3.71 5.69 6.77
N GLY A 73 3.77 6.62 5.82
CA GLY A 73 4.06 8.02 6.13
C GLY A 73 4.04 8.90 4.88
N ILE A 74 4.01 10.24 5.07
CA ILE A 74 4.15 11.16 3.93
C ILE A 74 5.55 11.12 3.33
N GLY A 75 6.54 10.55 4.05
CA GLY A 75 7.88 10.26 3.53
C GLY A 75 7.99 8.94 2.77
N GLY A 76 6.88 8.27 2.46
CA GLY A 76 6.78 7.01 1.75
C GLY A 76 5.98 7.10 0.45
N GLY A 77 5.52 5.95 -0.04
CA GLY A 77 4.73 5.82 -1.25
C GLY A 77 3.68 4.74 -1.20
N GLY A 78 3.13 4.40 -2.35
CA GLY A 78 2.13 3.34 -2.47
C GLY A 78 1.27 3.41 -3.70
N PHE A 79 0.23 2.57 -3.70
CA PHE A 79 -0.71 2.46 -4.80
C PHE A 79 -2.14 2.60 -4.31
N TYR A 80 -2.93 3.39 -5.04
CA TYR A 80 -4.35 3.53 -4.82
C TYR A 80 -5.09 2.96 -6.03
N LEU A 81 -5.88 1.94 -5.82
CA LEU A 81 -6.81 1.44 -6.83
C LEU A 81 -8.16 2.10 -6.59
N LEU A 82 -8.61 2.87 -7.56
CA LEU A 82 -9.85 3.65 -7.51
C LEU A 82 -10.92 3.01 -8.39
N HIS A 83 -12.16 3.00 -7.93
CA HIS A 83 -13.35 2.75 -8.74
C HIS A 83 -14.28 3.95 -8.68
N GLN A 84 -14.49 4.61 -9.81
CA GLN A 84 -15.49 5.63 -10.02
C GLN A 84 -16.79 4.95 -10.48
N HIS A 85 -17.76 4.87 -9.60
CA HIS A 85 -18.99 4.08 -9.84
C HIS A 85 -19.78 4.61 -11.04
N LYS A 86 -19.99 5.91 -11.09
CA LYS A 86 -20.79 6.57 -12.13
C LYS A 86 -20.23 6.35 -13.54
N GLU A 87 -18.93 6.40 -13.68
CA GLU A 87 -18.20 6.21 -14.93
C GLU A 87 -17.89 4.73 -15.20
N ASN A 88 -18.13 3.85 -14.22
CA ASN A 88 -17.68 2.45 -14.18
C ASN A 88 -16.20 2.31 -14.58
N ARG A 89 -15.38 3.24 -14.11
CA ARG A 89 -13.95 3.31 -14.44
C ARG A 89 -13.09 2.94 -13.24
N GLN A 90 -12.08 2.11 -13.46
CA GLN A 90 -11.06 1.81 -12.46
C GLN A 90 -9.71 2.30 -12.95
N ILE A 91 -8.97 2.93 -12.04
CA ILE A 91 -7.66 3.54 -12.29
C ILE A 91 -6.74 3.16 -11.14
N MET A 92 -5.47 2.93 -11.42
CA MET A 92 -4.43 2.85 -10.41
C MET A 92 -3.63 4.14 -10.35
N ILE A 93 -3.55 4.77 -9.19
CA ILE A 93 -2.61 5.85 -8.92
C ILE A 93 -1.31 5.23 -8.43
N ASP A 94 -0.25 5.41 -9.21
CA ASP A 94 1.11 5.02 -8.88
C ASP A 94 1.81 6.19 -8.20
N ALA A 95 1.81 6.17 -6.87
CA ALA A 95 2.55 7.08 -6.00
C ALA A 95 3.79 6.37 -5.38
N ARG A 96 4.36 5.40 -6.10
CA ARG A 96 5.59 4.71 -5.70
C ARG A 96 6.75 5.69 -5.66
N GLU A 97 7.67 5.47 -4.74
CA GLU A 97 8.90 6.23 -4.63
C GLU A 97 9.75 6.13 -5.89
N ARG A 98 10.65 7.11 -6.06
CA ARG A 98 11.62 7.11 -7.15
C ARG A 98 13.04 7.14 -6.62
N ALA A 99 13.94 6.45 -7.29
CA ALA A 99 15.36 6.55 -7.01
C ALA A 99 15.86 8.00 -7.22
N PRO A 100 16.71 8.54 -6.34
CA PRO A 100 17.34 9.83 -6.56
C PRO A 100 18.12 9.87 -7.88
N LEU A 101 18.20 11.03 -8.51
CA LEU A 101 18.92 11.22 -9.80
C LEU A 101 20.41 10.92 -9.73
N LYS A 102 20.98 10.93 -8.54
CA LYS A 102 22.40 10.55 -8.28
C LYS A 102 22.59 9.07 -7.95
N ALA A 103 21.49 8.29 -7.82
CA ALA A 103 21.61 6.86 -7.60
C ALA A 103 22.11 6.16 -8.88
N SER A 104 23.01 5.18 -8.72
CA SER A 104 23.58 4.38 -9.81
C SER A 104 23.30 2.91 -9.59
N ARG A 105 23.52 2.10 -10.62
CA ARG A 105 23.34 0.64 -10.54
C ARG A 105 24.08 0.03 -9.35
N ASP A 106 25.31 0.48 -9.09
CA ASP A 106 26.19 -0.07 -8.07
C ASP A 106 26.14 0.75 -6.76
N PHE A 107 25.03 1.48 -6.53
CA PHE A 107 24.88 2.45 -5.44
C PHE A 107 25.10 1.82 -4.07
N TYR A 108 24.79 0.54 -3.88
CA TYR A 108 24.94 -0.17 -2.61
C TYR A 108 26.09 -1.16 -2.60
N LEU A 109 26.93 -1.24 -3.65
CA LEU A 109 28.07 -2.14 -3.64
C LEU A 109 29.26 -1.50 -2.89
N ASP A 110 29.93 -2.31 -2.09
CA ASP A 110 31.20 -1.95 -1.44
C ASP A 110 32.38 -2.08 -2.41
N ALA A 111 33.58 -1.82 -1.92
CA ALA A 111 34.83 -1.92 -2.73
C ALA A 111 35.11 -3.35 -3.22
N ASN A 112 34.50 -4.37 -2.64
CA ASN A 112 34.65 -5.77 -3.03
C ASN A 112 33.53 -6.23 -3.99
N GLY A 113 32.54 -5.36 -4.27
CA GLY A 113 31.37 -5.66 -5.07
C GLY A 113 30.29 -6.43 -4.31
N GLU A 114 30.30 -6.41 -2.98
CA GLU A 114 29.28 -6.99 -2.12
C GLU A 114 28.27 -5.93 -1.68
N VAL A 115 27.01 -6.35 -1.43
CA VAL A 115 25.92 -5.44 -1.06
C VAL A 115 26.09 -4.97 0.39
N ASP A 116 26.14 -3.67 0.61
CA ASP A 116 26.02 -3.04 1.93
C ASP A 116 24.55 -2.97 2.35
N HIS A 117 24.07 -4.01 3.03
CA HIS A 117 22.68 -4.11 3.49
C HIS A 117 22.31 -3.08 4.56
N ASP A 118 23.25 -2.63 5.40
CA ASP A 118 22.94 -1.56 6.36
C ASP A 118 22.63 -0.27 5.62
N ARG A 119 23.40 0.05 4.60
CA ARG A 119 23.22 1.25 3.78
C ARG A 119 21.95 1.19 2.90
N SER A 120 21.53 0.00 2.46
CA SER A 120 20.29 -0.15 1.67
C SER A 120 19.02 -0.02 2.50
N MET A 121 19.10 -0.34 3.80
CA MET A 121 17.95 -0.39 4.70
C MET A 121 17.88 0.75 5.73
N ASN A 122 19.00 1.40 6.05
CA ASN A 122 19.06 2.31 7.17
C ASN A 122 19.70 3.66 6.79
N GLY A 123 19.09 4.74 7.30
CA GLY A 123 19.58 6.09 7.09
C GLY A 123 19.22 6.71 5.74
N ALA A 124 19.78 7.88 5.47
CA ALA A 124 19.36 8.73 4.36
C ALA A 124 19.60 8.13 2.97
N SER A 125 20.59 7.24 2.81
CA SER A 125 20.89 6.60 1.52
C SER A 125 19.88 5.56 1.09
N SER A 126 19.08 5.00 2.03
CA SER A 126 18.03 4.02 1.73
C SER A 126 16.72 4.65 1.24
N ALA A 127 16.59 5.98 1.32
CA ALA A 127 15.34 6.66 1.04
C ALA A 127 15.17 6.99 -0.45
N GLY A 128 14.05 6.50 -1.02
CA GLY A 128 13.52 6.95 -2.30
C GLY A 128 12.73 8.26 -2.17
N ILE A 129 12.56 8.99 -3.26
CA ILE A 129 11.79 10.24 -3.30
C ILE A 129 10.31 9.92 -3.04
N PRO A 130 9.69 10.49 -1.99
CA PRO A 130 8.34 10.14 -1.57
C PRO A 130 7.26 10.48 -2.58
N GLY A 131 6.17 9.68 -2.61
CA GLY A 131 5.05 9.88 -3.51
C GLY A 131 3.73 10.27 -2.85
N ILE A 132 3.57 10.03 -1.55
CA ILE A 132 2.29 10.27 -0.86
C ILE A 132 1.82 11.72 -0.95
N PRO A 133 2.65 12.77 -0.77
CA PRO A 133 2.18 14.15 -0.87
C PRO A 133 1.53 14.48 -2.22
N ALA A 134 2.10 13.98 -3.33
CA ALA A 134 1.51 14.14 -4.66
C ALA A 134 0.18 13.41 -4.79
N ALA A 135 0.05 12.21 -4.19
CA ALA A 135 -1.20 11.46 -4.21
C ALA A 135 -2.33 12.18 -3.46
N LEU A 136 -2.05 12.81 -2.32
CA LEU A 136 -3.05 13.56 -1.54
C LEU A 136 -3.66 14.71 -2.37
N GLU A 137 -2.83 15.52 -3.01
CA GLU A 137 -3.31 16.60 -3.90
C GLU A 137 -4.04 16.03 -5.12
N HIS A 138 -3.47 15.01 -5.77
CA HIS A 138 -4.05 14.41 -6.98
C HIS A 138 -5.44 13.83 -6.72
N LEU A 139 -5.62 13.10 -5.61
CA LEU A 139 -6.92 12.59 -5.18
C LEU A 139 -7.92 13.72 -4.96
N GLN A 140 -7.52 14.79 -4.27
CA GLN A 140 -8.39 15.92 -4.02
C GLN A 140 -8.80 16.63 -5.31
N ARG A 141 -7.85 16.94 -6.19
CA ARG A 141 -8.10 17.77 -7.40
C ARG A 141 -8.92 17.03 -8.46
N ASN A 142 -8.73 15.73 -8.61
CA ASN A 142 -9.31 14.98 -9.72
C ASN A 142 -10.50 14.10 -9.32
N TYR A 143 -10.65 13.78 -8.02
CA TYR A 143 -11.63 12.80 -7.55
C TYR A 143 -12.39 13.27 -6.31
N GLY A 144 -11.79 14.09 -5.44
CA GLY A 144 -12.40 14.59 -4.22
C GLY A 144 -13.45 15.67 -4.46
N VAL A 145 -14.31 15.87 -3.47
CA VAL A 145 -15.34 16.93 -3.44
C VAL A 145 -15.10 17.92 -2.28
N LEU A 146 -14.21 17.59 -1.36
CA LEU A 146 -13.83 18.44 -0.24
C LEU A 146 -12.45 19.07 -0.46
N PRO A 147 -12.18 20.26 0.09
CA PRO A 147 -10.82 20.81 0.11
C PRO A 147 -9.92 20.00 1.05
N LEU A 148 -8.59 19.94 0.77
CA LEU A 148 -7.59 19.25 1.59
C LEU A 148 -7.70 19.57 3.08
N ALA A 149 -7.96 20.83 3.43
CA ALA A 149 -8.12 21.29 4.80
C ALA A 149 -9.19 20.51 5.58
N ARG A 150 -10.26 20.08 4.92
CA ARG A 150 -11.33 19.29 5.56
C ARG A 150 -10.90 17.81 5.71
N SER A 151 -10.32 17.23 4.68
CA SER A 151 -9.92 15.83 4.68
C SER A 151 -8.71 15.58 5.61
N MET A 152 -7.79 16.54 5.76
CA MET A 152 -6.58 16.40 6.56
C MET A 152 -6.69 16.99 7.99
N ALA A 153 -7.85 17.53 8.40
CA ALA A 153 -8.00 18.17 9.71
C ALA A 153 -7.64 17.24 10.89
N ASN A 154 -8.08 16.00 10.84
CA ASN A 154 -7.81 15.01 11.89
C ASN A 154 -6.32 14.67 12.02
N SER A 155 -5.62 14.48 10.90
CA SER A 155 -4.18 14.17 10.90
C SER A 155 -3.36 15.31 11.49
N ILE A 156 -3.64 16.57 11.12
CA ILE A 156 -2.97 17.75 11.67
C ILE A 156 -3.24 17.86 13.18
N SER A 157 -4.49 17.69 13.59
CA SER A 157 -4.85 17.73 15.02
C SER A 157 -4.13 16.65 15.83
N LEU A 158 -4.07 15.40 15.32
CA LEU A 158 -3.37 14.31 15.99
C LEU A 158 -1.86 14.53 16.05
N ALA A 159 -1.26 15.06 14.99
CA ALA A 159 0.16 15.39 14.98
C ALA A 159 0.51 16.50 16.00
N GLN A 160 -0.33 17.52 16.14
CA GLN A 160 -0.14 18.62 17.09
C GLN A 160 -0.40 18.21 18.55
N ASN A 161 -1.52 17.52 18.79
CA ASN A 161 -1.99 17.23 20.15
C ASN A 161 -1.46 15.90 20.68
N GLY A 162 -1.02 15.01 19.80
CA GLY A 162 -0.52 13.68 20.09
C GLY A 162 -1.59 12.60 19.96
N PHE A 163 -1.10 11.37 19.79
CA PHE A 163 -1.89 10.13 19.85
C PHE A 163 -1.28 9.21 20.89
N GLU A 164 -2.06 8.27 21.41
CA GLU A 164 -1.59 7.31 22.42
C GLU A 164 -0.74 6.22 21.77
N VAL A 165 0.46 5.99 22.31
CA VAL A 165 1.36 4.91 21.92
C VAL A 165 0.77 3.58 22.37
N ASP A 166 0.58 2.66 21.42
CA ASP A 166 0.06 1.32 21.66
C ASP A 166 1.15 0.24 21.71
N GLU A 167 0.76 -0.99 22.00
CA GLU A 167 1.71 -2.13 22.07
C GLU A 167 2.25 -2.54 20.68
N LYS A 168 1.52 -2.24 19.59
CA LYS A 168 2.02 -2.48 18.22
C LYS A 168 3.19 -1.55 17.91
N TYR A 169 3.03 -0.24 18.17
CA TYR A 169 4.12 0.75 18.08
C TYR A 169 5.34 0.27 18.87
N ARG A 170 5.14 -0.05 20.15
CA ARG A 170 6.22 -0.48 21.05
C ARG A 170 6.95 -1.73 20.57
N GLY A 171 6.19 -2.73 20.12
CA GLY A 171 6.74 -3.98 19.62
C GLY A 171 7.63 -3.79 18.37
N LEU A 172 7.20 -2.91 17.45
CA LEU A 172 7.96 -2.60 16.23
C LEU A 172 9.13 -1.67 16.51
N ALA A 173 8.95 -0.65 17.35
CA ALA A 173 10.03 0.23 17.80
C ALA A 173 11.15 -0.55 18.52
N LYS A 174 10.81 -1.58 19.32
CA LYS A 174 11.80 -2.44 19.97
C LYS A 174 12.70 -3.16 18.98
N ARG A 175 12.18 -3.60 17.85
CA ARG A 175 12.96 -4.26 16.80
C ARG A 175 13.92 -3.31 16.09
N ARG A 176 13.52 -2.04 15.99
CA ARG A 176 14.25 -0.98 15.26
C ARG A 176 15.01 -0.01 16.17
N LEU A 177 14.96 -0.17 17.49
CA LEU A 177 15.53 0.76 18.46
C LEU A 177 16.98 1.17 18.14
N PRO A 178 17.91 0.26 17.82
CA PRO A 178 19.28 0.65 17.49
C PRO A 178 19.39 1.59 16.27
N VAL A 179 18.47 1.48 15.32
CA VAL A 179 18.43 2.37 14.14
C VAL A 179 17.78 3.70 14.49
N LEU A 180 16.65 3.69 15.22
CA LEU A 180 15.98 4.92 15.67
C LEU A 180 16.86 5.77 16.58
N GLN A 181 17.78 5.15 17.33
CA GLN A 181 18.72 5.86 18.18
C GLN A 181 19.90 6.49 17.42
N ARG A 182 20.10 6.20 16.11
CA ARG A 182 21.21 6.77 15.33
C ARG A 182 21.06 8.28 15.07
N PHE A 183 19.82 8.78 14.97
CA PHE A 183 19.50 10.13 14.51
C PHE A 183 18.87 10.97 15.62
N ASP A 184 19.37 12.20 15.83
CA ASP A 184 18.92 13.08 16.91
C ASP A 184 17.45 13.48 16.75
N SER A 185 17.04 13.87 15.56
CA SER A 185 15.64 14.20 15.25
C SER A 185 14.69 13.04 15.53
N THR A 186 15.06 11.83 15.15
CA THR A 186 14.27 10.63 15.40
C THR A 186 14.13 10.35 16.88
N ARG A 187 15.26 10.44 17.64
CA ARG A 187 15.22 10.28 19.10
C ARG A 187 14.30 11.26 19.80
N GLN A 188 14.29 12.51 19.33
CA GLN A 188 13.47 13.57 19.93
C GLN A 188 11.98 13.41 19.64
N ILE A 189 11.60 12.86 18.46
CA ILE A 189 10.23 12.80 18.00
C ILE A 189 9.58 11.45 18.28
N LEU A 190 10.28 10.35 18.03
CA LEU A 190 9.73 8.99 18.09
C LEU A 190 10.10 8.22 19.35
N LEU A 191 11.03 8.72 20.15
CA LEU A 191 11.48 8.09 21.39
C LEU A 191 11.26 9.04 22.60
N ASP A 192 11.24 8.48 23.81
CA ASP A 192 11.22 9.22 25.06
C ASP A 192 12.59 9.11 25.72
N ASN A 193 13.37 10.21 25.72
CA ASN A 193 14.75 10.23 26.22
C ASN A 193 15.64 9.12 25.60
N GLY A 194 15.41 8.79 24.33
CA GLY A 194 16.13 7.75 23.61
C GLY A 194 15.61 6.33 23.84
N GLU A 195 14.59 6.16 24.65
CA GLU A 195 13.93 4.87 24.94
C GLU A 195 12.56 4.79 24.28
N ILE A 196 11.99 3.57 24.22
CA ILE A 196 10.65 3.36 23.64
C ILE A 196 9.60 4.01 24.55
N PRO A 197 8.73 4.89 24.03
CA PRO A 197 7.70 5.54 24.83
C PRO A 197 6.80 4.52 25.56
N ALA A 198 6.32 4.87 26.74
CA ALA A 198 5.42 4.01 27.50
C ALA A 198 4.07 3.84 26.78
N SER A 199 3.43 2.68 26.96
CA SER A 199 2.06 2.45 26.47
C SER A 199 1.10 3.49 27.08
N GLY A 200 0.23 4.07 26.25
CA GLY A 200 -0.70 5.13 26.64
C GLY A 200 -0.07 6.54 26.78
N SER A 201 1.24 6.69 26.59
CA SER A 201 1.85 8.04 26.52
C SER A 201 1.48 8.72 25.20
N LEU A 202 1.41 10.07 25.22
CA LEU A 202 1.09 10.85 24.03
C LEU A 202 2.35 11.14 23.21
N LEU A 203 2.38 10.67 21.98
CA LEU A 203 3.41 10.99 21.01
C LEU A 203 2.97 12.17 20.15
N LYS A 204 3.69 13.29 20.22
CA LYS A 204 3.43 14.52 19.47
C LYS A 204 4.46 14.71 18.36
N GLN A 205 4.00 15.18 17.20
CA GLN A 205 4.80 15.35 15.99
C GLN A 205 4.58 16.77 15.43
N ALA A 206 4.97 17.80 16.19
CA ALA A 206 4.68 19.20 15.86
C ALA A 206 5.24 19.62 14.48
N ASP A 207 6.46 19.16 14.13
CA ASP A 207 7.06 19.47 12.84
C ASP A 207 6.29 18.80 11.70
N LEU A 208 5.82 17.56 11.90
CA LEU A 208 4.98 16.87 10.93
C LEU A 208 3.64 17.61 10.74
N ALA A 209 3.05 18.13 11.82
CA ALA A 209 1.86 18.96 11.70
C ALA A 209 2.09 20.20 10.83
N GLY A 210 3.25 20.85 10.98
CA GLY A 210 3.66 21.96 10.12
C GLY A 210 3.79 21.57 8.65
N THR A 211 4.37 20.41 8.36
CA THR A 211 4.49 19.87 7.00
C THR A 211 3.12 19.51 6.40
N LEU A 212 2.25 18.87 7.16
CA LEU A 212 0.86 18.57 6.74
C LEU A 212 0.08 19.87 6.46
N GLN A 213 0.27 20.90 7.29
CA GLN A 213 -0.34 22.21 7.07
C GLN A 213 0.16 22.89 5.79
N ALA A 214 1.45 22.80 5.49
CA ALA A 214 2.02 23.30 4.22
C ALA A 214 1.40 22.61 2.99
N ILE A 215 1.16 21.30 3.06
CA ILE A 215 0.46 20.55 2.02
C ILE A 215 -1.00 21.04 1.88
N VAL A 216 -1.68 21.31 2.97
CA VAL A 216 -3.06 21.86 2.94
C VAL A 216 -3.11 23.21 2.25
N GLU A 217 -2.13 24.08 2.51
CA GLU A 217 -2.08 25.47 2.02
C GLU A 217 -1.61 25.59 0.57
N GLN A 218 -0.67 24.73 0.14
CA GLN A 218 0.05 24.86 -1.13
C GLN A 218 -0.07 23.63 -2.03
N GLY A 219 -0.87 22.63 -1.65
CA GLY A 219 -0.92 21.36 -2.35
C GLY A 219 0.41 20.60 -2.20
N ALA A 220 0.75 19.78 -3.19
CA ALA A 220 2.00 19.02 -3.22
C ALA A 220 3.25 19.91 -3.21
N ASP A 221 3.16 21.12 -3.74
CA ASP A 221 4.25 22.10 -3.73
C ASP A 221 4.69 22.45 -2.30
N GLY A 222 3.78 22.39 -1.31
CA GLY A 222 4.11 22.57 0.11
C GLY A 222 5.11 21.54 0.65
N PHE A 223 5.27 20.40 -0.03
CA PHE A 223 6.26 19.37 0.28
C PHE A 223 7.46 19.39 -0.68
N TYR A 224 7.21 19.47 -1.99
CA TYR A 224 8.26 19.29 -3.00
C TYR A 224 9.01 20.57 -3.35
N GLN A 225 8.56 21.72 -2.86
CA GLN A 225 9.18 23.04 -3.11
C GLN A 225 9.36 23.85 -1.82
N GLY A 226 10.07 24.95 -1.90
CA GLY A 226 10.24 25.92 -0.82
C GLY A 226 10.97 25.37 0.40
N LYS A 227 10.49 25.77 1.60
CA LYS A 227 11.20 25.53 2.87
C LYS A 227 11.28 24.05 3.23
N ILE A 228 10.18 23.31 3.12
CA ILE A 228 10.14 21.89 3.47
C ILE A 228 11.07 21.09 2.57
N ALA A 229 11.00 21.31 1.25
CA ALA A 229 11.90 20.65 0.30
C ALA A 229 13.39 20.91 0.62
N GLN A 230 13.75 22.15 0.96
CA GLN A 230 15.12 22.49 1.34
C GLN A 230 15.56 21.75 2.61
N GLN A 231 14.72 21.74 3.65
CA GLN A 231 15.00 21.04 4.89
C GLN A 231 15.14 19.51 4.69
N LEU A 232 14.28 18.91 3.83
CA LEU A 232 14.39 17.49 3.47
C LEU A 232 15.74 17.19 2.81
N VAL A 233 16.12 17.98 1.82
CA VAL A 233 17.40 17.80 1.10
C VAL A 233 18.59 18.02 2.03
N ASP A 234 18.59 19.08 2.82
CA ASP A 234 19.67 19.39 3.76
C ASP A 234 19.85 18.26 4.79
N SER A 235 18.76 17.75 5.36
CA SER A 235 18.79 16.65 6.32
C SER A 235 19.30 15.36 5.67
N VAL A 236 18.85 15.03 4.46
CA VAL A 236 19.32 13.85 3.72
C VAL A 236 20.80 13.92 3.42
N ILE A 237 21.30 15.08 2.94
CA ILE A 237 22.72 15.29 2.65
C ILE A 237 23.57 15.22 3.93
N ALA A 238 23.14 15.86 5.01
CA ALA A 238 23.84 15.85 6.29
C ALA A 238 24.00 14.44 6.88
N ASN A 239 23.07 13.53 6.54
CA ASN A 239 23.07 12.13 6.97
C ASN A 239 23.59 11.15 5.90
N GLY A 240 24.32 11.65 4.88
CA GLY A 240 25.03 10.81 3.89
C GLY A 240 24.18 10.31 2.73
N GLY A 241 22.97 10.83 2.53
CA GLY A 241 22.16 10.58 1.35
C GLY A 241 22.52 11.49 0.17
N VAL A 242 21.77 11.35 -0.94
CA VAL A 242 22.15 11.97 -2.23
C VAL A 242 21.04 12.80 -2.88
N TRP A 243 19.98 13.11 -2.15
CA TRP A 243 18.86 13.89 -2.71
C TRP A 243 19.30 15.29 -3.15
N SER A 244 18.54 15.85 -4.05
CA SER A 244 18.64 17.25 -4.49
C SER A 244 17.24 17.87 -4.61
N LEU A 245 17.15 19.19 -4.64
CA LEU A 245 15.88 19.86 -4.93
C LEU A 245 15.30 19.47 -6.29
N GLN A 246 16.16 19.10 -7.24
CA GLN A 246 15.70 18.62 -8.54
C GLN A 246 14.94 17.29 -8.43
N ASP A 247 15.36 16.39 -7.55
CA ASP A 247 14.66 15.12 -7.30
C ASP A 247 13.22 15.36 -6.84
N LEU A 248 13.05 16.28 -5.88
CA LEU A 248 11.75 16.64 -5.34
C LEU A 248 10.89 17.36 -6.39
N ASN A 249 11.42 18.39 -7.03
CA ASN A 249 10.70 19.19 -8.04
C ASN A 249 10.25 18.38 -9.27
N GLN A 250 10.96 17.29 -9.60
CA GLN A 250 10.65 16.43 -10.74
C GLN A 250 9.82 15.21 -10.37
N TYR A 251 9.42 15.07 -9.09
CA TYR A 251 8.55 13.97 -8.74
C TYR A 251 7.17 14.15 -9.39
N GLN A 252 6.70 13.10 -10.05
CA GLN A 252 5.36 13.03 -10.62
C GLN A 252 4.81 11.62 -10.38
N LEU A 253 3.59 11.55 -9.85
CA LEU A 253 2.82 10.31 -9.84
C LEU A 253 2.33 9.94 -11.25
N VAL A 254 1.87 8.72 -11.43
CA VAL A 254 1.34 8.25 -12.72
C VAL A 254 -0.02 7.61 -12.52
N GLU A 255 -1.01 7.98 -13.36
CA GLU A 255 -2.23 7.17 -13.51
C GLU A 255 -1.94 6.01 -14.46
N ARG A 256 -2.28 4.79 -14.03
CA ARG A 256 -2.05 3.57 -14.81
C ARG A 256 -3.34 2.77 -14.98
N GLU A 257 -3.45 2.07 -16.10
CA GLU A 257 -4.48 1.05 -16.27
C GLU A 257 -4.17 -0.12 -15.34
N PRO A 258 -5.14 -0.56 -14.50
CA PRO A 258 -4.96 -1.72 -13.63
C PRO A 258 -4.92 -3.02 -14.43
N VAL A 259 -4.30 -4.05 -13.86
CA VAL A 259 -4.38 -5.41 -14.38
C VAL A 259 -5.79 -5.97 -14.16
N ARG A 260 -6.35 -6.59 -15.20
CA ARG A 260 -7.68 -7.22 -15.19
C ARG A 260 -7.54 -8.67 -15.63
N PHE A 261 -8.25 -9.56 -14.94
CA PHE A 261 -8.38 -10.96 -15.31
C PHE A 261 -9.64 -11.54 -14.68
N SER A 262 -10.04 -12.75 -15.12
CA SER A 262 -11.19 -13.47 -14.57
C SER A 262 -10.77 -14.85 -14.08
N PHE A 263 -11.46 -15.42 -13.12
CA PHE A 263 -11.30 -16.81 -12.68
C PHE A 263 -12.70 -17.36 -12.31
N GLY A 264 -13.09 -18.42 -13.01
CA GLY A 264 -14.50 -18.88 -12.96
C GLY A 264 -15.45 -17.78 -13.41
N SER A 265 -16.40 -17.40 -12.53
CA SER A 265 -17.36 -16.31 -12.77
C SER A 265 -17.00 -14.98 -12.12
N ALA A 266 -15.83 -14.86 -11.54
CA ALA A 266 -15.37 -13.67 -10.84
C ALA A 266 -14.42 -12.83 -11.70
N ASP A 267 -14.58 -11.50 -11.63
CA ASP A 267 -13.72 -10.52 -12.25
C ASP A 267 -12.80 -9.88 -11.21
N PHE A 268 -11.55 -9.71 -11.58
CA PHE A 268 -10.48 -9.16 -10.77
C PHE A 268 -9.92 -7.90 -11.39
N VAL A 269 -9.72 -6.87 -10.57
CA VAL A 269 -9.01 -5.64 -10.92
C VAL A 269 -7.99 -5.38 -9.84
N THR A 270 -6.72 -5.23 -10.20
CA THR A 270 -5.64 -5.07 -9.21
C THR A 270 -4.48 -4.23 -9.76
N ALA A 271 -3.49 -3.96 -8.91
CA ALA A 271 -2.36 -3.10 -9.25
C ALA A 271 -1.58 -3.61 -10.48
N SER A 272 -1.19 -2.69 -11.34
CA SER A 272 -0.24 -2.91 -12.44
C SER A 272 1.18 -2.50 -12.02
N LEU A 273 2.14 -2.70 -12.92
CA LEU A 273 3.53 -2.30 -12.70
C LEU A 273 3.64 -0.78 -12.40
N PRO A 274 4.56 -0.39 -11.53
CA PRO A 274 5.66 -1.17 -10.95
C PRO A 274 5.28 -2.04 -9.72
N SER A 275 4.01 -2.32 -9.48
CA SER A 275 3.64 -3.43 -8.59
C SER A 275 3.54 -4.75 -9.36
N SER A 276 4.23 -5.77 -8.88
CA SER A 276 4.21 -7.12 -9.46
C SER A 276 2.92 -7.88 -9.18
N GLY A 277 2.11 -7.42 -8.20
CA GLY A 277 1.00 -8.19 -7.64
C GLY A 277 -0.02 -8.62 -8.67
N GLY A 278 -0.48 -7.70 -9.51
CA GLY A 278 -1.49 -8.02 -10.52
C GLY A 278 -1.02 -9.02 -11.58
N VAL A 279 0.23 -8.86 -12.05
CA VAL A 279 0.81 -9.77 -13.05
C VAL A 279 0.98 -11.18 -12.48
N VAL A 280 1.49 -11.27 -11.25
CA VAL A 280 1.68 -12.55 -10.55
C VAL A 280 0.33 -13.22 -10.27
N LEU A 281 -0.66 -12.49 -9.77
CA LEU A 281 -1.99 -13.05 -9.53
C LEU A 281 -2.66 -13.52 -10.81
N ALA A 282 -2.64 -12.70 -11.89
CA ALA A 282 -3.21 -13.09 -13.18
C ALA A 282 -2.56 -14.38 -13.70
N SER A 283 -1.22 -14.49 -13.65
CA SER A 283 -0.50 -15.70 -14.05
C SER A 283 -0.91 -16.92 -13.21
N ILE A 284 -1.02 -16.76 -11.88
CA ILE A 284 -1.42 -17.86 -10.98
C ILE A 284 -2.85 -18.30 -11.29
N PHE A 285 -3.82 -17.38 -11.32
CA PHE A 285 -5.24 -17.71 -11.55
C PHE A 285 -5.46 -18.35 -12.92
N ASN A 286 -4.78 -17.87 -13.98
CA ASN A 286 -4.85 -18.48 -15.31
C ASN A 286 -4.28 -19.91 -15.32
N MET A 287 -3.18 -20.17 -14.58
CA MET A 287 -2.67 -21.54 -14.42
C MET A 287 -3.66 -22.43 -13.63
N LEU A 288 -4.27 -21.89 -12.56
CA LEU A 288 -5.25 -22.65 -11.75
C LEU A 288 -6.53 -22.98 -12.53
N GLU A 289 -6.96 -22.10 -13.45
CA GLU A 289 -8.09 -22.36 -14.36
C GLU A 289 -7.75 -23.52 -15.32
N GLU A 290 -6.59 -23.49 -15.98
CA GLU A 290 -6.11 -24.54 -16.88
C GLU A 290 -5.95 -25.89 -16.16
N LEU A 291 -5.51 -25.87 -14.91
CA LEU A 291 -5.32 -27.04 -14.05
C LEU A 291 -6.63 -27.55 -13.40
N LYS A 292 -7.76 -26.91 -13.69
CA LYS A 292 -9.08 -27.26 -13.12
C LYS A 292 -9.06 -27.30 -11.57
N TYR A 293 -8.41 -26.33 -10.97
CA TYR A 293 -8.18 -26.24 -9.52
C TYR A 293 -9.46 -26.48 -8.68
N ASN A 294 -10.60 -25.92 -9.08
CA ASN A 294 -11.87 -26.05 -8.35
C ASN A 294 -12.45 -27.47 -8.36
N GLN A 295 -11.95 -28.34 -9.24
CA GLN A 295 -12.38 -29.75 -9.35
C GLN A 295 -11.43 -30.71 -8.61
N ALA A 296 -10.28 -30.21 -8.17
CA ALA A 296 -9.25 -31.01 -7.50
C ALA A 296 -9.60 -31.24 -6.01
N GLN A 297 -9.11 -32.38 -5.45
CA GLN A 297 -9.20 -32.64 -4.01
C GLN A 297 -8.32 -31.66 -3.21
N SER A 298 -8.65 -31.43 -1.94
CA SER A 298 -7.99 -30.42 -1.09
C SER A 298 -6.46 -30.55 -1.04
N THR A 299 -5.91 -31.75 -0.93
CA THR A 299 -4.46 -31.96 -0.94
C THR A 299 -3.84 -31.59 -2.29
N GLN A 300 -4.51 -31.97 -3.39
CA GLN A 300 -4.08 -31.62 -4.72
C GLN A 300 -4.20 -30.11 -4.97
N GLN A 301 -5.22 -29.43 -4.44
CA GLN A 301 -5.34 -27.97 -4.52
C GLN A 301 -4.12 -27.28 -3.92
N ILE A 302 -3.64 -27.72 -2.77
CA ILE A 302 -2.42 -27.17 -2.14
C ILE A 302 -1.22 -27.35 -3.04
N HIS A 303 -1.05 -28.55 -3.61
CA HIS A 303 0.04 -28.84 -4.54
C HIS A 303 0.01 -27.94 -5.78
N LEU A 304 -1.14 -27.84 -6.46
CA LEU A 304 -1.31 -27.02 -7.66
C LEU A 304 -1.06 -25.54 -7.37
N LEU A 305 -1.55 -25.05 -6.22
CA LEU A 305 -1.35 -23.68 -5.76
C LEU A 305 0.15 -23.36 -5.59
N VAL A 306 0.88 -24.22 -4.88
CA VAL A 306 2.33 -24.04 -4.68
C VAL A 306 3.09 -24.08 -5.99
N GLU A 307 2.77 -25.00 -6.89
CA GLU A 307 3.43 -25.13 -8.19
C GLU A 307 3.18 -23.89 -9.08
N ALA A 308 1.94 -23.35 -9.09
CA ALA A 308 1.60 -22.13 -9.81
C ALA A 308 2.33 -20.91 -9.23
N MET A 309 2.32 -20.75 -7.89
CA MET A 309 3.05 -19.67 -7.21
C MET A 309 4.54 -19.68 -7.58
N ARG A 310 5.21 -20.84 -7.53
CA ARG A 310 6.64 -20.95 -7.83
C ARG A 310 6.98 -20.45 -9.23
N ARG A 311 6.16 -20.79 -10.23
CA ARG A 311 6.38 -20.35 -11.62
C ARG A 311 6.15 -18.86 -11.81
N ALA A 312 5.09 -18.34 -11.21
CA ALA A 312 4.78 -16.91 -11.27
C ALA A 312 5.84 -16.05 -10.57
N TYR A 313 6.39 -16.51 -9.42
CA TYR A 313 7.47 -15.80 -8.73
C TYR A 313 8.82 -15.89 -9.46
N ARG A 314 9.10 -17.00 -10.17
CA ARG A 314 10.24 -17.06 -11.10
C ARG A 314 10.12 -15.96 -12.17
N ASP A 315 8.95 -15.84 -12.78
CA ASP A 315 8.73 -14.85 -13.83
C ASP A 315 8.80 -13.41 -13.26
N ARG A 316 8.29 -13.21 -12.03
CA ARG A 316 8.48 -11.96 -11.29
C ARG A 316 9.95 -11.59 -11.17
N ALA A 317 10.76 -12.51 -10.68
CA ALA A 317 12.20 -12.29 -10.48
C ALA A 317 12.94 -12.02 -11.81
N THR A 318 12.52 -12.65 -12.90
CA THR A 318 13.19 -12.58 -14.19
C THR A 318 12.84 -11.32 -14.98
N TYR A 319 11.56 -10.94 -15.01
CA TYR A 319 11.05 -9.98 -16.01
C TYR A 319 10.57 -8.66 -15.42
N LEU A 320 10.14 -8.61 -14.13
CA LEU A 320 9.40 -7.46 -13.64
C LEU A 320 10.30 -6.35 -13.06
N GLY A 321 9.88 -5.12 -13.31
CA GLY A 321 10.51 -3.89 -12.87
C GLY A 321 9.62 -2.69 -13.22
N ASP A 322 10.21 -1.51 -13.31
CA ASP A 322 9.50 -0.29 -13.72
C ASP A 322 9.27 -0.30 -15.23
N VAL A 323 8.00 -0.36 -15.64
CA VAL A 323 7.57 -0.39 -17.04
C VAL A 323 7.96 0.87 -17.83
N ASP A 324 8.24 1.98 -17.15
CA ASP A 324 8.69 3.24 -17.78
C ASP A 324 10.19 3.18 -18.13
N TYR A 325 10.93 2.17 -17.64
CA TYR A 325 12.38 2.02 -17.78
C TYR A 325 12.80 0.72 -18.51
N VAL A 326 11.97 -0.32 -18.44
CA VAL A 326 12.31 -1.62 -19.03
C VAL A 326 11.14 -2.18 -19.83
N GLU A 327 11.46 -2.84 -20.95
CA GLU A 327 10.46 -3.53 -21.75
C GLU A 327 10.08 -4.86 -21.07
N ILE A 328 8.82 -5.00 -20.73
CA ILE A 328 8.27 -6.15 -20.01
C ILE A 328 7.23 -6.83 -20.90
N PRO A 329 7.32 -8.16 -21.13
CA PRO A 329 6.38 -8.88 -22.00
C PRO A 329 5.03 -9.10 -21.28
N LEU A 330 4.39 -8.03 -20.83
CA LEU A 330 3.21 -8.04 -19.97
C LEU A 330 2.05 -8.86 -20.58
N GLN A 331 1.76 -8.64 -21.86
CA GLN A 331 0.70 -9.37 -22.56
C GLN A 331 0.95 -10.88 -22.59
N ARG A 332 2.21 -11.33 -22.72
CA ARG A 332 2.56 -12.75 -22.63
C ARG A 332 2.37 -13.28 -21.23
N LEU A 333 2.93 -12.59 -20.22
CA LEU A 333 2.93 -13.05 -18.82
C LEU A 333 1.52 -13.20 -18.22
N THR A 334 0.55 -12.45 -18.73
CA THR A 334 -0.85 -12.49 -18.27
C THR A 334 -1.77 -13.26 -19.23
N SER A 335 -1.24 -13.90 -20.30
CA SER A 335 -2.05 -14.62 -21.29
C SER A 335 -2.36 -16.06 -20.87
N ASP A 336 -3.54 -16.54 -21.26
CA ASP A 336 -3.97 -17.94 -21.10
C ASP A 336 -3.01 -18.89 -21.83
N ALA A 337 -2.50 -18.49 -22.99
CA ALA A 337 -1.57 -19.31 -23.77
C ALA A 337 -0.27 -19.60 -22.99
N TYR A 338 0.27 -18.58 -22.33
CA TYR A 338 1.47 -18.75 -21.50
C TYR A 338 1.17 -19.53 -20.21
N ALA A 339 0.05 -19.26 -19.56
CA ALA A 339 -0.38 -20.04 -18.40
C ALA A 339 -0.54 -21.53 -18.73
N LYS A 340 -1.08 -21.86 -19.91
CA LYS A 340 -1.18 -23.22 -20.40
C LYS A 340 0.19 -23.87 -20.68
N GLU A 341 1.15 -23.11 -21.18
CA GLU A 341 2.54 -23.55 -21.33
C GLU A 341 3.14 -23.92 -19.98
N LEU A 342 3.00 -23.04 -18.97
CA LEU A 342 3.51 -23.25 -17.62
C LEU A 342 2.81 -24.43 -16.91
N ALA A 343 1.50 -24.56 -17.07
CA ALA A 343 0.68 -25.61 -16.45
C ALA A 343 1.08 -27.02 -16.95
N ARG A 344 1.45 -27.16 -18.22
CA ARG A 344 1.93 -28.45 -18.81
C ARG A 344 3.16 -28.98 -18.07
N GLY A 345 3.98 -28.12 -17.49
CA GLY A 345 5.16 -28.51 -16.72
C GLY A 345 4.86 -28.91 -15.27
N ILE A 346 3.57 -28.93 -14.86
CA ILE A 346 3.17 -29.30 -13.49
C ILE A 346 2.70 -30.77 -13.49
N SER A 347 3.43 -31.62 -12.75
CA SER A 347 2.98 -32.98 -12.47
C SER A 347 1.89 -32.97 -11.41
N LEU A 348 0.84 -33.78 -11.58
CA LEU A 348 -0.22 -33.91 -10.56
C LEU A 348 0.17 -34.83 -9.40
N GLU A 349 1.27 -35.57 -9.53
CA GLU A 349 1.68 -36.60 -8.56
C GLU A 349 2.95 -36.22 -7.80
N THR A 350 3.81 -35.40 -8.38
CA THR A 350 5.13 -35.08 -7.80
C THR A 350 5.42 -33.59 -7.86
N ALA A 351 5.99 -33.05 -6.80
CA ALA A 351 6.46 -31.66 -6.78
C ALA A 351 7.67 -31.47 -7.69
N SER A 352 7.69 -30.37 -8.43
CA SER A 352 8.86 -29.98 -9.23
C SER A 352 10.06 -29.70 -8.33
N ARG A 353 11.27 -30.03 -8.76
CA ARG A 353 12.48 -29.59 -8.05
C ARG A 353 12.72 -28.11 -8.29
N SER A 354 13.18 -27.37 -7.25
CA SER A 354 13.46 -25.94 -7.38
C SER A 354 14.47 -25.63 -8.49
N ALA A 355 15.52 -26.44 -8.61
CA ALA A 355 16.52 -26.28 -9.64
C ALA A 355 15.97 -26.37 -11.09
N ASP A 356 14.84 -27.07 -11.29
CA ASP A 356 14.22 -27.23 -12.61
C ASP A 356 13.28 -26.04 -12.95
N ILE A 357 12.88 -25.24 -11.92
CA ILE A 357 11.99 -24.08 -12.10
C ILE A 357 12.80 -22.79 -12.16
N GLY A 358 13.84 -22.63 -11.35
CA GLY A 358 14.68 -21.45 -11.22
C GLY A 358 15.24 -21.31 -9.81
N GLU A 359 16.05 -20.29 -9.58
CA GLU A 359 16.59 -19.98 -8.25
C GLU A 359 15.52 -19.35 -7.37
N PHE A 360 15.54 -19.70 -6.10
CA PHE A 360 14.67 -19.14 -5.06
C PHE A 360 15.53 -18.86 -3.83
N ALA A 361 15.31 -17.69 -3.21
CA ALA A 361 15.85 -17.40 -1.89
C ALA A 361 14.80 -17.66 -0.81
N ASP A 362 15.25 -17.91 0.41
CA ASP A 362 14.37 -17.96 1.57
C ASP A 362 13.75 -16.58 1.80
N GLN A 363 12.43 -16.53 1.85
CA GLN A 363 11.70 -15.28 2.05
C GLN A 363 11.66 -14.89 3.53
N ALA A 364 12.16 -13.71 3.87
CA ALA A 364 11.97 -13.14 5.19
C ALA A 364 10.50 -12.79 5.44
N ALA A 365 10.08 -12.86 6.70
CA ALA A 365 8.73 -12.50 7.09
C ALA A 365 8.61 -10.98 7.20
N GLY A 366 7.99 -10.31 6.23
CA GLY A 366 7.58 -8.91 6.33
C GLY A 366 6.35 -8.74 7.24
N THR A 367 6.36 -7.69 8.06
CA THR A 367 5.20 -7.30 8.91
C THR A 367 4.80 -5.84 8.68
N ASP A 368 5.43 -5.22 7.71
CA ASP A 368 5.44 -3.79 7.42
C ASP A 368 4.51 -3.50 6.23
N THR A 369 4.21 -2.24 6.00
CA THR A 369 3.17 -1.81 5.06
C THR A 369 1.80 -1.68 5.74
N THR A 370 0.92 -0.86 5.19
CA THR A 370 -0.47 -0.72 5.64
C THR A 370 -1.43 -0.82 4.46
N HIS A 371 -2.67 -1.18 4.75
CA HIS A 371 -3.74 -1.21 3.75
C HIS A 371 -5.03 -0.65 4.32
N PHE A 372 -5.82 0.00 3.44
CA PHE A 372 -7.19 0.37 3.75
C PHE A 372 -8.12 0.17 2.55
N SER A 373 -9.38 -0.08 2.86
CA SER A 373 -10.49 -0.27 1.93
C SER A 373 -11.63 0.68 2.27
N ILE A 374 -12.19 1.36 1.27
CA ILE A 374 -13.28 2.33 1.42
C ILE A 374 -14.33 2.09 0.36
N ILE A 375 -15.60 2.23 0.74
CA ILE A 375 -16.75 2.37 -0.16
C ILE A 375 -17.63 3.51 0.34
N ASP A 376 -18.10 4.38 -0.57
CA ASP A 376 -19.03 5.46 -0.25
C ASP A 376 -20.48 5.14 -0.69
N GLN A 377 -21.42 6.02 -0.34
CA GLN A 377 -22.85 5.89 -0.66
C GLN A 377 -23.13 5.86 -2.16
N GLN A 378 -22.26 6.47 -2.97
CA GLN A 378 -22.39 6.50 -4.42
C GLN A 378 -21.83 5.22 -5.07
N GLY A 379 -21.21 4.32 -4.31
CA GLY A 379 -20.56 3.11 -4.77
C GLY A 379 -19.14 3.32 -5.29
N ASN A 380 -18.53 4.51 -5.09
CA ASN A 380 -17.11 4.68 -5.36
C ASN A 380 -16.30 3.84 -4.35
N MET A 381 -15.19 3.26 -4.80
CA MET A 381 -14.35 2.42 -3.96
C MET A 381 -12.89 2.84 -4.05
N VAL A 382 -12.19 2.66 -2.95
CA VAL A 382 -10.73 2.79 -2.87
C VAL A 382 -10.15 1.57 -2.16
N ALA A 383 -9.16 0.93 -2.77
CA ALA A 383 -8.25 0.00 -2.14
C ALA A 383 -6.85 0.61 -2.21
N ALA A 384 -6.22 0.88 -1.08
CA ALA A 384 -4.90 1.51 -1.07
C ALA A 384 -3.94 0.75 -0.16
N THR A 385 -2.75 0.51 -0.69
CA THR A 385 -1.63 -0.11 0.05
C THR A 385 -0.46 0.86 0.04
N LEU A 386 -0.02 1.25 1.23
CA LEU A 386 0.98 2.29 1.46
C LEU A 386 2.12 1.75 2.30
N SER A 387 3.33 2.27 2.09
CA SER A 387 4.50 1.80 2.82
C SER A 387 5.54 2.90 3.04
N VAL A 388 6.42 2.65 3.99
CA VAL A 388 7.76 3.22 4.12
C VAL A 388 8.82 2.12 3.99
N ASN A 389 8.43 0.93 3.51
CA ASN A 389 9.11 -0.35 3.38
C ASN A 389 9.27 -1.07 4.74
N TYR A 390 10.44 -1.04 5.38
CA TYR A 390 10.62 -1.66 6.71
C TYR A 390 9.97 -0.84 7.83
N SER A 391 9.78 -1.47 9.00
CA SER A 391 9.23 -0.76 10.17
C SER A 391 10.05 0.49 10.48
N PHE A 392 9.38 1.66 10.52
CA PHE A 392 9.99 2.99 10.66
C PHE A 392 10.94 3.36 9.49
N GLY A 393 10.78 2.75 8.33
CA GLY A 393 11.56 3.07 7.13
C GLY A 393 13.05 3.10 7.38
N SER A 394 13.72 4.13 6.87
CA SER A 394 15.14 4.38 7.06
C SER A 394 15.56 4.61 8.51
N GLY A 395 14.59 4.83 9.41
CA GLY A 395 14.82 5.25 10.78
C GLY A 395 15.18 6.73 10.94
N LEU A 396 15.29 7.50 9.86
CA LEU A 396 15.62 8.92 9.85
C LEU A 396 14.36 9.79 9.72
N VAL A 397 14.08 10.59 10.72
CA VAL A 397 13.16 11.73 10.60
C VAL A 397 13.94 12.93 10.10
N ALA A 398 13.55 13.52 8.98
CA ALA A 398 14.24 14.68 8.41
C ALA A 398 14.06 15.92 9.29
N ASP A 399 15.16 16.57 9.65
CA ASP A 399 15.23 17.66 10.62
C ASP A 399 14.27 18.81 10.27
N GLY A 400 13.49 19.24 11.26
CA GLY A 400 12.56 20.38 11.17
C GLY A 400 11.35 20.16 10.28
N THR A 401 11.17 18.94 9.71
CA THR A 401 10.01 18.57 8.88
C THR A 401 9.08 17.57 9.55
N GLY A 402 9.58 16.80 10.51
CA GLY A 402 8.88 15.68 11.13
C GLY A 402 8.62 14.50 10.20
N VAL A 403 9.15 14.51 8.98
CA VAL A 403 8.95 13.49 7.95
C VAL A 403 9.89 12.32 8.20
N LEU A 404 9.35 11.18 8.59
CA LEU A 404 10.08 9.91 8.62
C LEU A 404 10.26 9.42 7.19
N LEU A 405 11.51 9.21 6.78
CA LEU A 405 11.86 8.78 5.43
C LEU A 405 11.73 7.26 5.27
N ASN A 406 11.29 6.85 4.10
CA ASN A 406 11.23 5.45 3.70
C ASN A 406 12.63 4.83 3.53
N ASP A 407 12.70 3.51 3.42
CA ASP A 407 13.86 2.74 2.97
C ASP A 407 13.53 1.88 1.74
N GLU A 408 12.71 2.44 0.87
CA GLU A 408 12.14 1.74 -0.28
C GLU A 408 13.17 1.42 -1.36
N MET A 409 14.35 2.06 -1.34
CA MET A 409 15.44 1.76 -2.27
C MET A 409 15.97 0.31 -2.14
N ASP A 410 15.75 -0.36 -0.98
CA ASP A 410 16.08 -1.77 -0.77
C ASP A 410 15.26 -2.72 -1.65
N ASP A 411 14.11 -2.30 -2.14
CA ASP A 411 13.28 -3.09 -3.07
C ASP A 411 13.89 -3.21 -4.48
N PHE A 412 14.92 -2.44 -4.81
CA PHE A 412 15.71 -2.69 -6.02
C PHE A 412 16.57 -3.95 -5.89
N SER A 413 16.93 -4.51 -7.04
CA SER A 413 17.97 -5.53 -7.13
C SER A 413 19.35 -4.86 -7.08
N ALA A 414 19.88 -4.67 -5.88
CA ALA A 414 21.21 -4.06 -5.68
C ALA A 414 22.31 -4.84 -6.39
N LYS A 415 22.20 -6.19 -6.39
CA LYS A 415 23.07 -7.12 -7.14
C LYS A 415 22.15 -8.21 -7.74
N PRO A 416 22.02 -8.28 -9.07
CA PRO A 416 21.18 -9.29 -9.71
C PRO A 416 21.56 -10.71 -9.28
N GLY A 417 20.54 -11.50 -8.85
CA GLY A 417 20.75 -12.86 -8.33
C GLY A 417 20.96 -12.93 -6.81
N GLU A 418 21.11 -11.80 -6.12
CA GLU A 418 21.12 -11.75 -4.67
C GLU A 418 19.77 -11.25 -4.10
N PRO A 419 19.34 -11.76 -2.92
CA PRO A 419 18.07 -11.37 -2.32
C PRO A 419 18.17 -9.99 -1.65
N ASN A 420 17.06 -9.22 -1.67
CA ASN A 420 16.89 -8.05 -0.84
C ASN A 420 16.53 -8.43 0.62
N ALA A 421 16.24 -7.45 1.49
CA ALA A 421 15.87 -7.68 2.88
C ALA A 421 14.63 -8.56 3.07
N TYR A 422 13.72 -8.62 2.09
CA TYR A 422 12.56 -9.52 2.09
C TYR A 422 12.83 -10.90 1.45
N GLY A 423 14.07 -11.20 1.10
CA GLY A 423 14.43 -12.46 0.43
C GLY A 423 13.94 -12.55 -1.01
N LEU A 424 13.63 -11.44 -1.67
CA LEU A 424 13.22 -11.42 -3.06
C LEU A 424 14.44 -11.35 -3.97
N LEU A 425 14.56 -12.36 -4.84
CA LEU A 425 15.50 -12.31 -5.94
C LEU A 425 14.99 -11.37 -7.04
N GLY A 426 15.90 -10.69 -7.69
CA GLY A 426 15.60 -9.83 -8.83
C GLY A 426 16.68 -9.90 -9.90
N SER A 427 16.31 -9.42 -11.09
CA SER A 427 17.17 -9.34 -12.25
C SER A 427 17.61 -7.90 -12.53
N THR A 428 18.31 -7.72 -13.65
CA THR A 428 18.63 -6.39 -14.18
C THR A 428 17.39 -5.54 -14.51
N ALA A 429 16.21 -6.17 -14.70
CA ALA A 429 14.97 -5.44 -14.91
C ALA A 429 14.62 -4.54 -13.73
N ASN A 430 14.94 -4.97 -12.50
CA ASN A 430 14.75 -4.18 -11.27
C ASN A 430 16.06 -3.59 -10.73
N ALA A 431 17.12 -3.44 -11.52
CA ALA A 431 18.34 -2.76 -11.10
C ALA A 431 18.11 -1.26 -10.92
N ILE A 432 18.88 -0.63 -10.01
CA ILE A 432 18.81 0.81 -9.73
C ILE A 432 19.17 1.61 -10.98
N GLN A 433 18.35 2.65 -11.27
CA GLN A 433 18.64 3.68 -12.26
C GLN A 433 18.11 5.03 -11.74
N PRO A 434 18.73 6.16 -12.13
CA PRO A 434 18.25 7.50 -11.76
C PRO A 434 16.77 7.70 -12.09
N GLY A 435 15.98 8.12 -11.13
CA GLY A 435 14.56 8.42 -11.32
C GLY A 435 13.62 7.23 -11.50
N LYS A 436 14.12 6.00 -11.53
CA LYS A 436 13.35 4.76 -11.66
C LYS A 436 12.59 4.43 -10.38
N ARG A 437 11.43 3.76 -10.52
CA ARG A 437 10.68 3.18 -9.41
C ARG A 437 11.14 1.75 -9.15
N MET A 438 11.27 1.39 -7.88
CA MET A 438 11.56 0.03 -7.47
C MET A 438 10.32 -0.86 -7.57
N LEU A 439 10.53 -2.13 -7.93
CA LEU A 439 9.45 -3.12 -8.04
C LEU A 439 8.81 -3.36 -6.68
N SER A 440 7.47 -3.33 -6.64
CA SER A 440 6.67 -3.54 -5.43
C SER A 440 5.95 -4.89 -5.44
N SER A 441 5.53 -5.35 -4.25
CA SER A 441 4.57 -6.44 -4.06
C SER A 441 3.20 -5.97 -3.55
N MET A 442 2.99 -4.69 -3.32
CA MET A 442 1.72 -4.12 -2.84
C MET A 442 0.60 -4.39 -3.85
N THR A 443 -0.49 -5.01 -3.40
CA THR A 443 -1.52 -5.57 -4.28
C THR A 443 -2.92 -5.15 -3.83
N PRO A 444 -3.27 -3.85 -3.88
CA PRO A 444 -4.65 -3.44 -3.71
C PRO A 444 -5.51 -4.04 -4.83
N ALA A 445 -6.72 -4.52 -4.49
CA ALA A 445 -7.55 -5.25 -5.43
C ALA A 445 -9.05 -5.07 -5.19
N PHE A 446 -9.81 -5.19 -6.29
CA PHE A 446 -11.24 -5.42 -6.30
C PHE A 446 -11.52 -6.79 -6.90
N VAL A 447 -12.41 -7.56 -6.27
CA VAL A 447 -12.94 -8.80 -6.82
C VAL A 447 -14.47 -8.69 -6.87
N ARG A 448 -15.07 -9.02 -7.99
CA ARG A 448 -16.52 -8.94 -8.18
C ARG A 448 -17.06 -10.27 -8.67
N THR A 449 -18.14 -10.72 -8.05
CA THR A 449 -19.01 -11.80 -8.53
C THR A 449 -20.39 -11.23 -8.84
N ALA A 450 -21.32 -12.07 -9.29
CA ALA A 450 -22.71 -11.66 -9.50
C ALA A 450 -23.43 -11.23 -8.19
N GLU A 451 -22.96 -11.72 -7.02
CA GLU A 451 -23.64 -11.56 -5.73
C GLU A 451 -22.90 -10.62 -4.77
N LYS A 452 -21.59 -10.57 -4.83
CA LYS A 452 -20.75 -9.88 -3.84
C LYS A 452 -19.51 -9.23 -4.45
N SER A 453 -18.99 -8.21 -3.76
CA SER A 453 -17.73 -7.54 -4.12
C SER A 453 -16.78 -7.55 -2.92
N LEU A 454 -15.50 -7.64 -3.19
CA LEU A 454 -14.41 -7.54 -2.20
C LEU A 454 -13.52 -6.36 -2.57
N ILE A 455 -13.22 -5.52 -1.58
CA ILE A 455 -12.17 -4.49 -1.63
C ILE A 455 -11.09 -4.95 -0.68
N SER A 456 -9.89 -5.20 -1.16
CA SER A 456 -8.90 -5.94 -0.37
C SER A 456 -7.46 -5.54 -0.67
N GLY A 457 -6.63 -5.72 0.32
CA GLY A 457 -5.19 -5.65 0.32
C GLY A 457 -4.65 -6.09 1.68
N THR A 458 -3.34 -6.22 1.80
CA THR A 458 -2.70 -6.65 3.05
C THR A 458 -1.29 -6.09 3.17
N PRO A 459 -0.76 -5.85 4.39
CA PRO A 459 0.67 -5.73 4.62
C PRO A 459 1.37 -7.08 4.44
N GLY A 460 2.72 -7.12 4.44
CA GLY A 460 3.45 -8.39 4.50
C GLY A 460 4.66 -8.52 3.57
N GLY A 461 5.16 -7.44 2.99
CA GLY A 461 6.34 -7.45 2.11
C GLY A 461 6.14 -8.42 0.94
N SER A 462 7.10 -9.32 0.71
CA SER A 462 7.05 -10.32 -0.38
C SER A 462 5.83 -11.24 -0.36
N ARG A 463 5.20 -11.46 0.82
CA ARG A 463 4.04 -12.33 1.00
C ARG A 463 2.69 -11.69 0.70
N ILE A 464 2.65 -10.38 0.44
CA ILE A 464 1.40 -9.66 0.13
C ILE A 464 0.62 -10.39 -0.96
N ILE A 465 1.27 -10.76 -2.05
CA ILE A 465 0.63 -11.38 -3.22
C ILE A 465 0.02 -12.73 -2.87
N THR A 466 0.75 -13.58 -2.15
CA THR A 466 0.26 -14.92 -1.75
C THR A 466 -0.83 -14.86 -0.70
N MET A 467 -0.77 -13.89 0.22
CA MET A 467 -1.85 -13.65 1.19
C MET A 467 -3.12 -13.17 0.50
N GLN A 468 -3.01 -12.24 -0.47
CA GLN A 468 -4.13 -11.80 -1.30
C GLN A 468 -4.72 -12.97 -2.10
N LEU A 469 -3.89 -13.80 -2.72
CA LEU A 469 -4.33 -15.01 -3.43
C LEU A 469 -5.19 -15.91 -2.55
N LEU A 470 -4.74 -16.21 -1.33
CA LEU A 470 -5.47 -17.06 -0.39
C LEU A 470 -6.79 -16.41 0.06
N GLY A 471 -6.78 -15.11 0.38
CA GLY A 471 -7.98 -14.36 0.74
C GLY A 471 -9.01 -14.31 -0.39
N MET A 472 -8.56 -14.12 -1.64
CA MET A 472 -9.42 -14.13 -2.83
C MET A 472 -10.02 -15.50 -3.10
N LEU A 473 -9.22 -16.58 -2.99
CA LEU A 473 -9.72 -17.95 -3.14
C LEU A 473 -10.77 -18.28 -2.06
N GLU A 474 -10.56 -17.82 -0.82
CA GLU A 474 -11.55 -18.02 0.25
C GLU A 474 -12.83 -17.21 0.01
N PHE A 475 -12.72 -15.97 -0.50
CA PHE A 475 -13.87 -15.15 -0.87
C PHE A 475 -14.74 -15.80 -1.96
N LEU A 476 -14.15 -16.60 -2.86
CA LEU A 476 -14.86 -17.28 -3.95
C LEU A 476 -15.59 -18.56 -3.51
N ARG A 477 -15.27 -19.13 -2.34
CA ARG A 477 -15.97 -20.28 -1.75
C ARG A 477 -17.35 -19.89 -1.22
#